data_73deeaea2e07bfe0d2a6cf589199d401
#
_entry.id   73deeaea2e07bfe0d2a6cf589199d401
#
_cell.length_a   1.000
_cell.length_b   1.000
_cell.length_c   1.000
_cell.angle_alpha   90.00
_cell.angle_beta   90.00
_cell.angle_gamma   90.00
#
_symmetry.space_group_name_H-M   'P 1'
#
loop_
_entity.id
_entity.type
_entity.pdbx_description
1 polymer ?
#
loop_
_entity_poly.entity_id
_entity_poly.type
_entity_poly.pdbx_seq_one_letter_code
_entity_poly.pdbx_strand_id
1 'polypeptide(L)'
;MIHAEQSKGSNMFTSIYIYRVPCENVEAFLRVQQEAAAIYRRCGAIDDETFAPVNLAAKYGCDSFLSALDVGEGEKVFISLSRFRDRTHHDEVMAQVDSDERIDELYDKVTVLLDLSRVVRGEFERVI
;
A
#
# COMPACT_ATOMS: atom_id res chain seq x y z
N MET A 1 20.52 9.64 22.49
CA MET A 1 20.17 9.70 21.92
C MET A 1 19.92 10.59 21.20
N ILE A 2 20.04 11.09 20.89
CA ILE A 2 19.79 11.83 20.26
C ILE A 2 19.23 11.73 19.43
N HIS A 3 18.79 11.43 19.38
CA HIS A 3 18.34 11.41 18.52
C HIS A 3 17.04 11.41 18.41
N ALA A 4 16.26 11.15 19.27
CA ALA A 4 14.86 11.20 19.01
C ALA A 4 14.45 12.43 18.28
N GLU A 5 15.02 13.46 18.76
CA GLU A 5 14.71 14.71 18.18
C GLU A 5 15.18 14.86 16.79
N GLN A 6 16.36 14.33 16.52
CA GLN A 6 16.89 14.38 15.20
C GLN A 6 16.09 13.57 14.20
N SER A 7 15.44 12.53 14.67
CA SER A 7 14.68 11.70 13.77
C SER A 7 13.25 12.22 13.54
N LYS A 8 12.86 13.21 14.32
CA LYS A 8 11.54 13.75 14.17
C LYS A 8 11.40 14.50 12.87
N GLY A 9 10.42 14.18 12.08
CA GLY A 9 10.20 14.79 10.79
C GLY A 9 11.16 14.32 9.72
N SER A 10 12.22 13.55 10.10
CA SER A 10 13.17 13.04 9.12
C SER A 10 13.10 11.53 8.96
N ASN A 11 12.24 10.86 9.70
CA ASN A 11 12.08 9.41 9.59
C ASN A 11 11.30 9.08 8.34
N MET A 12 11.84 8.14 7.55
CA MET A 12 11.13 7.62 6.40
C MET A 12 9.73 7.19 6.81
N PHE A 13 8.75 7.62 6.06
CA PHE A 13 7.34 7.34 6.33
C PHE A 13 6.82 6.40 5.23
N THR A 14 6.09 5.38 5.62
CA THR A 14 5.58 4.39 4.68
C THR A 14 4.11 4.09 4.95
N SER A 15 3.29 4.14 3.90
CA SER A 15 1.93 3.63 3.95
C SER A 15 1.95 2.21 3.42
N ILE A 16 1.28 1.31 4.10
CA ILE A 16 1.20 -0.10 3.70
C ILE A 16 -0.26 -0.48 3.55
N TYR A 17 -0.58 -1.12 2.42
CA TYR A 17 -1.89 -1.68 2.17
C TYR A 17 -1.74 -3.15 1.81
N ILE A 18 -2.60 -3.99 2.36
CA ILE A 18 -2.62 -5.42 2.02
C ILE A 18 -4.00 -5.71 1.43
N TYR A 19 -4.00 -6.24 0.20
CA TYR A 19 -5.20 -6.49 -0.57
C TYR A 19 -5.41 -7.98 -0.76
N ARG A 20 -6.68 -8.40 -0.72
CA ARG A 20 -7.09 -9.74 -1.16
C ARG A 20 -7.92 -9.53 -2.40
N VAL A 21 -7.40 -9.97 -3.53
CA VAL A 21 -7.98 -9.67 -4.85
C VAL A 21 -8.52 -10.95 -5.49
N PRO A 22 -9.80 -10.98 -5.88
CA PRO A 22 -10.30 -12.14 -6.64
C PRO A 22 -9.41 -12.40 -7.84
N CYS A 23 -9.06 -13.67 -8.08
CA CYS A 23 -8.09 -14.02 -9.11
C CYS A 23 -8.50 -13.51 -10.49
N GLU A 24 -9.78 -13.50 -10.79
CA GLU A 24 -10.27 -13.01 -12.08
C GLU A 24 -10.10 -11.50 -12.24
N ASN A 25 -9.87 -10.77 -11.15
CA ASN A 25 -9.73 -9.31 -11.19
C ASN A 25 -8.29 -8.83 -11.03
N VAL A 26 -7.32 -9.75 -10.93
CA VAL A 26 -5.92 -9.39 -10.68
C VAL A 26 -5.35 -8.49 -11.76
N GLU A 27 -5.58 -8.81 -13.02
CA GLU A 27 -5.02 -8.02 -14.10
C GLU A 27 -5.56 -6.58 -14.08
N ALA A 28 -6.87 -6.44 -13.89
CA ALA A 28 -7.48 -5.12 -13.81
C ALA A 28 -6.98 -4.35 -12.58
N PHE A 29 -6.82 -5.05 -11.46
CA PHE A 29 -6.30 -4.46 -10.23
C PHE A 29 -4.89 -3.91 -10.44
N LEU A 30 -4.01 -4.69 -11.09
CA LEU A 30 -2.63 -4.26 -11.31
C LEU A 30 -2.55 -3.05 -12.25
N ARG A 31 -3.46 -2.95 -13.22
CA ARG A 31 -3.53 -1.76 -14.06
C ARG A 31 -3.90 -0.52 -13.26
N VAL A 32 -4.85 -0.65 -12.33
CA VAL A 32 -5.23 0.45 -11.45
C VAL A 32 -4.05 0.85 -10.56
N GLN A 33 -3.36 -0.13 -9.99
CA GLN A 33 -2.20 0.13 -9.14
C GLN A 33 -1.09 0.85 -9.91
N GLN A 34 -0.84 0.45 -11.14
CA GLN A 34 0.17 1.08 -11.97
C GLN A 34 -0.14 2.54 -12.24
N GLU A 35 -1.38 2.83 -12.56
CA GLU A 35 -1.80 4.21 -12.82
C GLU A 35 -1.77 5.06 -11.56
N ALA A 36 -2.24 4.51 -10.44
CA ALA A 36 -2.20 5.20 -9.15
C ALA A 36 -0.75 5.49 -8.74
N ALA A 37 0.16 4.53 -8.93
CA ALA A 37 1.57 4.72 -8.63
C ALA A 37 2.17 5.89 -9.41
N ALA A 38 1.81 6.02 -10.67
CA ALA A 38 2.29 7.14 -11.49
C ALA A 38 1.82 8.48 -10.93
N ILE A 39 0.57 8.55 -10.45
CA ILE A 39 0.03 9.76 -9.85
C ILE A 39 0.75 10.08 -8.54
N TYR A 40 0.95 9.09 -7.68
CA TYR A 40 1.65 9.29 -6.42
C TYR A 40 3.07 9.81 -6.65
N ARG A 41 3.81 9.22 -7.60
CA ARG A 41 5.16 9.67 -7.90
C ARG A 41 5.17 11.08 -8.49
N ARG A 42 4.22 11.39 -9.36
CA ARG A 42 4.11 12.73 -9.94
C ARG A 42 3.83 13.77 -8.86
N CYS A 43 3.09 13.41 -7.82
CA CYS A 43 2.79 14.30 -6.71
C CYS A 43 3.92 14.36 -5.68
N GLY A 44 4.96 13.54 -5.84
CA GLY A 44 6.16 13.66 -5.03
C GLY A 44 6.52 12.48 -4.13
N ALA A 45 5.74 11.40 -4.14
CA ALA A 45 6.10 10.20 -3.39
C ALA A 45 7.45 9.67 -3.88
N ILE A 46 8.28 9.20 -2.95
CA ILE A 46 9.58 8.64 -3.31
C ILE A 46 9.38 7.36 -4.11
N ASP A 47 8.51 6.48 -3.63
CA ASP A 47 8.16 5.23 -4.29
C ASP A 47 6.70 4.93 -4.07
N ASP A 48 6.11 4.18 -4.99
CA ASP A 48 4.81 3.57 -4.83
C ASP A 48 4.88 2.25 -5.59
N GLU A 49 4.84 1.15 -4.85
CA GLU A 49 5.13 -0.18 -5.39
C GLU A 49 4.10 -1.19 -4.92
N THR A 50 3.79 -2.15 -5.78
CA THR A 50 2.90 -3.26 -5.46
C THR A 50 3.67 -4.57 -5.63
N PHE A 51 3.55 -5.46 -4.65
CA PHE A 51 4.30 -6.71 -4.58
C PHE A 51 3.35 -7.90 -4.63
N ALA A 52 3.70 -8.88 -5.46
CA ALA A 52 2.98 -10.14 -5.54
C ALA A 52 3.65 -11.17 -4.62
N PRO A 53 2.91 -12.16 -4.13
CA PRO A 53 3.48 -13.16 -3.25
C PRO A 53 4.40 -14.11 -4.02
N VAL A 54 5.48 -14.52 -3.35
CA VAL A 54 6.38 -15.54 -3.87
C VAL A 54 6.32 -16.79 -3.00
N ASN A 55 6.29 -16.62 -1.68
CA ASN A 55 6.26 -17.71 -0.73
C ASN A 55 5.50 -17.28 0.51
N LEU A 56 4.34 -17.86 0.73
CA LEU A 56 3.50 -17.54 1.88
C LEU A 56 3.43 -18.70 2.89
N ALA A 57 4.34 -19.67 2.77
CA ALA A 57 4.35 -20.81 3.70
C ALA A 57 4.62 -20.35 5.12
N ALA A 58 3.92 -20.94 6.08
CA ALA A 58 4.22 -20.74 7.49
C ALA A 58 5.58 -21.37 7.78
N LYS A 59 6.52 -20.60 8.32
CA LYS A 59 7.89 -21.06 8.59
C LYS A 59 8.40 -20.43 9.87
N TYR A 60 9.41 -21.05 10.44
CA TYR A 60 10.13 -20.51 11.59
C TYR A 60 9.25 -20.25 12.80
N GLY A 61 8.15 -20.99 12.91
CA GLY A 61 7.16 -20.76 13.98
C GLY A 61 6.24 -19.56 13.72
N CYS A 62 6.34 -18.93 12.55
CA CYS A 62 5.50 -17.80 12.18
C CYS A 62 4.27 -18.28 11.40
N ASP A 63 3.21 -17.50 11.50
CA ASP A 63 1.99 -17.77 10.75
C ASP A 63 2.14 -17.32 9.29
N SER A 64 1.24 -17.77 8.45
CA SER A 64 1.17 -17.39 7.03
C SER A 64 0.20 -16.22 6.84
N PHE A 65 0.48 -15.37 5.86
CA PHE A 65 -0.49 -14.37 5.42
C PHE A 65 -1.82 -14.99 5.05
N LEU A 66 -1.79 -16.22 4.52
CA LEU A 66 -3.02 -16.88 4.06
C LEU A 66 -4.00 -17.10 5.21
N SER A 67 -3.52 -17.64 6.34
CA SER A 67 -4.39 -17.87 7.49
C SER A 67 -4.63 -16.60 8.30
N ALA A 68 -3.61 -15.79 8.47
CA ALA A 68 -3.74 -14.57 9.29
C ALA A 68 -4.74 -13.58 8.68
N LEU A 69 -4.84 -13.54 7.34
CA LEU A 69 -5.74 -12.63 6.64
C LEU A 69 -6.96 -13.33 6.07
N ASP A 70 -7.12 -14.60 6.36
CA ASP A 70 -8.25 -15.37 5.86
C ASP A 70 -8.41 -15.23 4.33
N VAL A 71 -7.33 -15.52 3.60
CA VAL A 71 -7.31 -15.41 2.15
C VAL A 71 -8.05 -16.61 1.56
N GLY A 72 -9.07 -16.35 0.72
CA GLY A 72 -9.86 -17.38 0.09
C GLY A 72 -9.12 -18.07 -1.06
N GLU A 73 -9.58 -19.25 -1.45
CA GLU A 73 -8.96 -20.02 -2.54
C GLU A 73 -8.96 -19.26 -3.86
N GLY A 74 -9.99 -18.46 -4.11
CA GLY A 74 -10.10 -17.69 -5.33
C GLY A 74 -9.49 -16.30 -5.25
N GLU A 75 -8.67 -16.05 -4.23
CA GLU A 75 -8.08 -14.74 -3.99
C GLU A 75 -6.56 -14.81 -4.01
N LYS A 76 -5.95 -13.68 -4.39
CA LYS A 76 -4.50 -13.52 -4.32
C LYS A 76 -4.19 -12.30 -3.47
N VAL A 77 -3.15 -12.42 -2.63
CA VAL A 77 -2.77 -11.33 -1.75
C VAL A 77 -1.73 -10.45 -2.42
N PHE A 78 -1.85 -9.14 -2.26
CA PHE A 78 -0.86 -8.17 -2.75
C PHE A 78 -0.55 -7.18 -1.63
N ILE A 79 0.68 -6.67 -1.62
CA ILE A 79 1.09 -5.63 -0.69
C ILE A 79 1.48 -4.40 -1.50
N SER A 80 1.00 -3.24 -1.10
CA SER A 80 1.38 -1.98 -1.71
C SER A 80 2.09 -1.13 -0.66
N LEU A 81 3.20 -0.52 -1.06
CA LEU A 81 4.00 0.35 -0.21
C LEU A 81 4.16 1.69 -0.91
N SER A 82 3.89 2.78 -0.18
CA SER A 82 4.21 4.13 -0.65
C SER A 82 5.18 4.73 0.34
N ARG A 83 6.27 5.32 -0.15
CA ARG A 83 7.32 5.88 0.71
C ARG A 83 7.44 7.37 0.56
N PHE A 84 7.68 8.03 1.70
CA PHE A 84 7.82 9.48 1.80
C PHE A 84 9.02 9.79 2.69
N ARG A 85 9.59 10.99 2.56
CA ARG A 85 10.76 11.37 3.38
C ARG A 85 10.41 11.39 4.86
N ASP A 86 9.22 11.85 5.19
CA ASP A 86 8.75 11.98 6.57
C ASP A 86 7.23 12.21 6.54
N ARG A 87 6.64 12.37 7.72
CA ARG A 87 5.20 12.58 7.84
C ARG A 87 4.74 13.86 7.15
N THR A 88 5.47 14.95 7.28
CA THR A 88 5.10 16.21 6.64
C THR A 88 5.06 16.07 5.13
N HIS A 89 6.07 15.43 4.56
CA HIS A 89 6.14 15.16 3.14
C HIS A 89 4.96 14.30 2.68
N HIS A 90 4.63 13.26 3.47
CA HIS A 90 3.47 12.43 3.20
C HIS A 90 2.19 13.27 3.11
N ASP A 91 1.98 14.14 4.10
CA ASP A 91 0.76 14.94 4.15
C ASP A 91 0.66 15.90 2.95
N GLU A 92 1.79 16.47 2.55
CA GLU A 92 1.85 17.35 1.38
C GLU A 92 1.52 16.60 0.09
N VAL A 93 2.12 15.42 -0.08
CA VAL A 93 1.88 14.59 -1.26
C VAL A 93 0.42 14.16 -1.32
N MET A 94 -0.12 13.71 -0.19
CA MET A 94 -1.50 13.21 -0.15
C MET A 94 -2.51 14.32 -0.42
N ALA A 95 -2.22 15.55 -0.01
CA ALA A 95 -3.10 16.66 -0.34
C ALA A 95 -3.21 16.85 -1.86
N GLN A 96 -2.11 16.66 -2.59
CA GLN A 96 -2.13 16.73 -4.05
C GLN A 96 -2.80 15.51 -4.67
N VAL A 97 -2.49 14.32 -4.17
CA VAL A 97 -3.10 13.08 -4.67
C VAL A 97 -4.61 13.15 -4.51
N ASP A 98 -5.08 13.55 -3.32
CA ASP A 98 -6.51 13.57 -3.03
C ASP A 98 -7.26 14.62 -3.85
N SER A 99 -6.57 15.60 -4.40
CA SER A 99 -7.20 16.60 -5.26
C SER A 99 -7.18 16.20 -6.75
N ASP A 100 -6.61 15.07 -7.08
CA ASP A 100 -6.54 14.58 -8.46
C ASP A 100 -7.82 13.81 -8.80
N GLU A 101 -8.57 14.29 -9.79
CA GLU A 101 -9.85 13.67 -10.16
C GLU A 101 -9.66 12.23 -10.64
N ARG A 102 -8.52 11.93 -11.25
CA ARG A 102 -8.27 10.58 -11.75
C ARG A 102 -8.13 9.59 -10.59
N ILE A 103 -7.63 10.03 -9.44
CA ILE A 103 -7.55 9.19 -8.24
C ILE A 103 -8.96 8.76 -7.80
N ASP A 104 -9.93 9.66 -7.87
CA ASP A 104 -11.30 9.32 -7.51
C ASP A 104 -11.86 8.25 -8.45
N GLU A 105 -11.56 8.36 -9.74
CA GLU A 105 -11.99 7.35 -10.72
C GLU A 105 -11.34 6.00 -10.46
N LEU A 106 -10.05 6.01 -10.10
CA LEU A 106 -9.34 4.76 -9.78
C LEU A 106 -9.88 4.12 -8.50
N TYR A 107 -10.20 4.93 -7.51
CA TYR A 107 -10.84 4.44 -6.29
C TYR A 107 -12.15 3.73 -6.62
N ASP A 108 -12.99 4.35 -7.45
CA ASP A 108 -14.25 3.75 -7.86
C ASP A 108 -14.03 2.41 -8.56
N LYS A 109 -13.00 2.31 -9.39
CA LYS A 109 -12.67 1.05 -10.06
C LYS A 109 -12.28 -0.03 -9.06
N VAL A 110 -11.50 0.32 -8.05
CA VAL A 110 -11.08 -0.64 -7.03
C VAL A 110 -12.28 -1.18 -6.27
N THR A 111 -13.26 -0.35 -5.95
CA THR A 111 -14.44 -0.79 -5.21
C THR A 111 -15.25 -1.85 -5.94
N VAL A 112 -15.11 -1.92 -7.26
CA VAL A 112 -15.78 -2.94 -8.08
C VAL A 112 -14.95 -4.22 -8.14
N LEU A 113 -13.63 -4.10 -8.02
CA LEU A 113 -12.70 -5.21 -8.20
C LEU A 113 -12.50 -6.05 -6.94
N LEU A 114 -12.65 -5.43 -5.76
CA LEU A 114 -12.43 -6.12 -4.50
C LEU A 114 -13.24 -5.45 -3.39
N ASP A 115 -13.32 -6.12 -2.24
CA ASP A 115 -14.03 -5.63 -1.07
C ASP A 115 -13.10 -4.78 -0.21
N LEU A 116 -13.28 -3.47 -0.22
CA LEU A 116 -12.44 -2.55 0.54
C LEU A 116 -12.49 -2.79 2.05
N SER A 117 -13.60 -3.32 2.56
CA SER A 117 -13.71 -3.59 4.00
C SER A 117 -12.74 -4.68 4.45
N ARG A 118 -12.18 -5.45 3.52
CA ARG A 118 -11.20 -6.49 3.79
C ARG A 118 -9.77 -6.05 3.50
N VAL A 119 -9.57 -4.81 3.06
CA VAL A 119 -8.23 -4.26 2.89
C VAL A 119 -7.67 -3.86 4.25
N VAL A 120 -6.44 -4.24 4.52
CA VAL A 120 -5.77 -3.90 5.78
C VAL A 120 -4.72 -2.84 5.46
N ARG A 121 -4.67 -1.77 6.27
CA ARG A 121 -3.71 -0.70 6.01
C ARG A 121 -3.13 -0.13 7.30
N GLY A 122 -2.01 0.54 7.17
CA GLY A 122 -1.42 1.28 8.27
C GLY A 122 -0.35 2.23 7.76
N GLU A 123 0.04 3.15 8.61
CA GLU A 123 1.10 4.12 8.33
C GLU A 123 2.20 3.92 9.37
N PHE A 124 3.44 3.90 8.93
CA PHE A 124 4.58 3.51 9.75
C PHE A 124 5.74 4.46 9.52
N GLU A 125 6.54 4.65 10.57
CA GLU A 125 7.81 5.39 10.45
C GLU A 125 8.95 4.42 10.68
N ARG A 126 10.05 4.62 9.94
CA ARG A 126 11.22 3.77 10.12
C ARG A 126 11.85 4.03 11.48
N VAL A 127 12.17 2.97 12.21
CA VAL A 127 12.85 3.06 13.50
C VAL A 127 14.23 2.44 13.49
N ILE A 128 14.53 1.68 12.46
CA ILE A 128 15.86 1.07 12.29
C ILE A 128 16.36 1.34 10.88
#